data_a681d6f7e06a6d2bd8e971ff9d1e2d29
#
_entry.id   a681d6f7e06a6d2bd8e971ff9d1e2d29
#
_cell.length_a   1.000
_cell.length_b   1.000
_cell.length_c   1.000
_cell.angle_alpha   90.00
_cell.angle_beta   90.00
_cell.angle_gamma   90.00
#
_symmetry.space_group_name_H-M   'P 1'
#
loop_
_entity.id
_entity.type
_entity.pdbx_description
1 polymer ?
#
loop_
_entity_poly.entity_id
_entity_poly.type
_entity_poly.pdbx_seq_one_letter_code
_entity_poly.pdbx_strand_id
1 'polypeptide(L)'
;GGEVLTLASGKEILGSGRVYVNVLNNGGIIADSFGRVLELISQPKTNNNEFAAINGGILQLSGITVSQSGTGIIRALTGSTVSIVNSAISGGRISTDAGGFTQFTGSSTLTGLSTAGVIDVLNNSNVRLANFLINDGDIRVNSGAGGNDTNIRAQNSLSLDGIGSITLRSTGANLDTAYMIYNGGGE
;
A
#
# COMPACT_ATOMS: atom_id res chain seq x y z
N GLY A 1 -23.78 5.77 11.85
CA GLY A 1 -23.27 6.26 10.60
C GLY A 1 -22.29 7.38 10.88
N GLY A 2 -21.05 7.22 10.50
CA GLY A 2 -20.04 8.25 10.72
C GLY A 2 -20.19 9.38 9.69
N GLU A 3 -19.93 10.59 10.11
CA GLU A 3 -19.82 11.73 9.22
C GLU A 3 -18.72 11.48 8.18
N VAL A 4 -18.93 11.97 6.95
CA VAL A 4 -17.99 11.85 5.84
C VAL A 4 -17.46 13.22 5.48
N LEU A 5 -16.15 13.39 5.55
CA LEU A 5 -15.49 14.55 4.97
C LEU A 5 -15.37 14.34 3.44
N THR A 6 -16.06 15.14 2.66
CA THR A 6 -15.92 15.14 1.21
C THR A 6 -14.88 16.17 0.79
N LEU A 7 -13.80 15.71 0.19
CA LEU A 7 -12.79 16.56 -0.42
C LEU A 7 -13.10 16.67 -1.92
N ALA A 8 -13.54 17.84 -2.35
CA ALA A 8 -13.91 18.11 -3.74
C ALA A 8 -12.68 18.13 -4.66
N SER A 9 -12.91 17.99 -5.96
CA SER A 9 -11.85 18.11 -6.97
C SER A 9 -11.08 19.43 -6.84
N GLY A 10 -9.77 19.36 -6.94
CA GLY A 10 -8.86 20.50 -6.78
C GLY A 10 -8.71 21.01 -5.34
N LYS A 11 -9.27 20.33 -4.34
CA LYS A 11 -9.04 20.59 -2.91
C LYS A 11 -8.07 19.57 -2.34
N GLU A 12 -7.27 20.01 -1.37
CA GLU A 12 -6.22 19.19 -0.81
C GLU A 12 -6.17 19.27 0.72
N ILE A 13 -5.77 18.17 1.33
CA ILE A 13 -5.25 18.12 2.69
C ILE A 13 -3.75 17.92 2.56
N LEU A 14 -2.98 18.91 3.02
CA LEU A 14 -1.52 18.92 2.89
C LEU A 14 -0.87 18.89 4.26
N GLY A 15 0.34 18.31 4.34
CA GLY A 15 1.21 18.43 5.48
C GLY A 15 1.44 17.16 6.25
N SER A 16 1.39 17.26 7.58
CA SER A 16 1.61 16.15 8.51
C SER A 16 0.57 16.18 9.63
N GLY A 17 0.35 15.05 10.27
CA GLY A 17 -0.67 14.92 11.32
C GLY A 17 -1.53 13.68 11.12
N ARG A 18 -2.80 13.72 11.57
CA ARG A 18 -3.67 12.55 11.53
C ARG A 18 -5.06 12.87 11.01
N VAL A 19 -5.59 12.00 10.16
CA VAL A 19 -6.94 12.07 9.61
C VAL A 19 -7.77 10.91 10.13
N TYR A 20 -8.59 11.17 11.15
CA TYR A 20 -9.41 10.15 11.82
C TYR A 20 -10.79 9.93 11.18
N VAL A 21 -11.27 10.89 10.39
CA VAL A 21 -12.64 10.88 9.84
C VAL A 21 -12.74 9.95 8.62
N ASN A 22 -13.96 9.51 8.32
CA ASN A 22 -14.26 8.91 7.04
C ASN A 22 -14.08 9.96 5.93
N VAL A 23 -13.42 9.60 4.83
CA VAL A 23 -13.11 10.53 3.74
C VAL A 23 -13.61 10.01 2.40
N LEU A 24 -14.30 10.88 1.66
CA LEU A 24 -14.51 10.75 0.22
C LEU A 24 -13.57 11.75 -0.49
N ASN A 25 -12.46 11.25 -1.01
CA ASN A 25 -11.44 12.08 -1.65
C ASN A 25 -11.63 12.12 -3.18
N ASN A 26 -12.04 13.27 -3.69
CA ASN A 26 -12.00 13.58 -5.12
C ASN A 26 -10.91 14.62 -5.46
N GLY A 27 -10.10 14.99 -4.47
CA GLY A 27 -8.98 15.92 -4.57
C GLY A 27 -7.65 15.24 -4.22
N GLY A 28 -6.86 15.82 -3.31
CA GLY A 28 -5.58 15.29 -2.88
C GLY A 28 -5.45 15.15 -1.36
N ILE A 29 -4.86 14.07 -0.86
CA ILE A 29 -4.35 13.97 0.51
C ILE A 29 -2.85 13.70 0.41
N ILE A 30 -2.05 14.69 0.80
CA ILE A 30 -0.65 14.77 0.42
C ILE A 30 0.24 15.01 1.65
N ALA A 31 1.09 14.05 1.95
CA ALA A 31 2.16 14.20 2.93
C ALA A 31 3.35 14.90 2.25
N ASP A 32 3.52 16.19 2.47
CA ASP A 32 4.52 17.03 1.80
C ASP A 32 5.61 17.58 2.72
N SER A 33 5.57 17.21 3.99
CA SER A 33 6.50 17.74 4.99
C SER A 33 7.65 16.77 5.24
N PHE A 34 8.87 17.17 4.90
CA PHE A 34 10.08 16.35 4.99
C PHE A 34 10.23 15.67 6.35
N GLY A 35 10.38 14.34 6.32
CA GLY A 35 10.55 13.49 7.51
C GLY A 35 9.34 13.46 8.46
N ARG A 36 8.20 14.04 8.07
CA ARG A 36 6.98 14.06 8.87
C ARG A 36 5.93 13.11 8.30
N VAL A 37 5.07 12.61 9.19
CA VAL A 37 4.02 11.66 8.85
C VAL A 37 2.66 12.37 8.74
N LEU A 38 1.96 12.13 7.64
CA LEU A 38 0.52 12.31 7.51
C LEU A 38 -0.13 10.92 7.62
N GLU A 39 -0.83 10.66 8.70
CA GLU A 39 -1.43 9.36 8.99
C GLU A 39 -2.93 9.36 8.71
N LEU A 40 -3.37 8.46 7.84
CA LEU A 40 -4.78 8.13 7.63
C LEU A 40 -5.10 6.92 8.50
N ILE A 41 -6.00 7.11 9.46
CA ILE A 41 -6.27 6.13 10.53
C ILE A 41 -7.76 6.03 10.87
N SER A 42 -8.14 4.99 11.55
CA SER A 42 -9.44 4.70 12.16
C SER A 42 -10.57 4.40 11.18
N GLN A 43 -11.01 5.38 10.42
CA GLN A 43 -12.20 5.24 9.57
C GLN A 43 -11.81 4.89 8.12
N PRO A 44 -12.70 4.23 7.36
CA PRO A 44 -12.48 3.96 5.95
C PRO A 44 -12.21 5.24 5.13
N LYS A 45 -11.49 5.08 4.02
CA LYS A 45 -11.24 6.15 3.06
C LYS A 45 -11.66 5.70 1.66
N THR A 46 -12.37 6.54 0.95
CA THR A 46 -12.62 6.38 -0.47
C THR A 46 -11.70 7.32 -1.23
N ASN A 47 -10.86 6.78 -2.13
CA ASN A 47 -9.90 7.55 -2.91
C ASN A 47 -10.26 7.50 -4.39
N ASN A 48 -10.85 8.56 -4.90
CA ASN A 48 -11.20 8.71 -6.32
C ASN A 48 -10.14 9.50 -7.11
N ASN A 49 -9.10 10.03 -6.43
CA ASN A 49 -8.04 10.77 -7.09
C ASN A 49 -6.69 10.43 -6.45
N GLU A 50 -6.16 11.19 -5.51
CA GLU A 50 -4.77 11.02 -5.10
C GLU A 50 -4.57 10.97 -3.59
N PHE A 51 -3.82 9.96 -3.13
CA PHE A 51 -3.09 9.93 -1.87
C PHE A 51 -1.60 9.89 -2.20
N ALA A 52 -0.82 10.89 -1.78
CA ALA A 52 0.59 10.98 -2.14
C ALA A 52 1.51 11.28 -0.97
N ALA A 53 2.74 10.81 -1.08
CA ALA A 53 3.88 11.31 -0.33
C ALA A 53 4.83 12.02 -1.30
N ILE A 54 5.17 13.28 -1.00
CA ILE A 54 6.04 14.14 -1.81
C ILE A 54 7.03 14.89 -0.93
N ASN A 55 8.07 15.46 -1.50
CA ASN A 55 9.02 16.34 -0.80
C ASN A 55 9.66 15.73 0.45
N GLY A 56 9.87 14.40 0.46
CA GLY A 56 10.40 13.70 1.64
C GLY A 56 9.38 13.45 2.75
N GLY A 57 8.10 13.69 2.50
CA GLY A 57 7.02 13.38 3.42
C GLY A 57 6.73 11.88 3.51
N ILE A 58 6.03 11.48 4.55
CA ILE A 58 5.62 10.10 4.80
C ILE A 58 4.10 10.04 4.88
N LEU A 59 3.46 9.38 3.92
CA LEU A 59 2.05 9.05 4.00
C LEU A 59 1.88 7.67 4.64
N GLN A 60 1.20 7.59 5.77
CA GLN A 60 0.93 6.33 6.43
C GLN A 60 -0.56 5.98 6.38
N LEU A 61 -0.88 4.79 5.90
CA LEU A 61 -2.21 4.18 5.96
C LEU A 61 -2.17 3.13 7.08
N SER A 62 -2.91 3.36 8.18
CA SER A 62 -2.76 2.57 9.40
C SER A 62 -4.09 1.95 9.85
N GLY A 63 -4.20 0.63 9.71
CA GLY A 63 -5.34 -0.14 10.18
C GLY A 63 -6.67 0.23 9.52
N ILE A 64 -6.66 0.64 8.25
CA ILE A 64 -7.85 1.14 7.55
C ILE A 64 -8.17 0.36 6.28
N THR A 65 -9.41 0.53 5.83
CA THR A 65 -9.82 0.13 4.48
C THR A 65 -9.77 1.35 3.56
N VAL A 66 -9.11 1.20 2.41
CA VAL A 66 -9.11 2.17 1.32
C VAL A 66 -9.77 1.56 0.10
N SER A 67 -10.86 2.17 -0.35
CA SER A 67 -11.50 1.83 -1.61
C SER A 67 -11.11 2.87 -2.66
N GLN A 68 -10.49 2.45 -3.75
CA GLN A 68 -10.10 3.33 -4.84
C GLN A 68 -11.00 3.11 -6.05
N SER A 69 -11.40 4.19 -6.71
CA SER A 69 -11.98 4.10 -8.06
C SER A 69 -10.89 3.78 -9.10
N GLY A 70 -11.29 3.57 -10.36
CA GLY A 70 -10.34 3.29 -11.44
C GLY A 70 -9.27 4.38 -11.66
N THR A 71 -9.53 5.62 -11.23
CA THR A 71 -8.58 6.74 -11.29
C THR A 71 -7.85 7.00 -9.98
N GLY A 72 -8.26 6.33 -8.90
CA GLY A 72 -7.62 6.47 -7.59
C GLY A 72 -6.18 5.96 -7.60
N ILE A 73 -5.27 6.77 -7.07
CA ILE A 73 -3.86 6.41 -6.96
C ILE A 73 -3.33 6.68 -5.56
N ILE A 74 -2.52 5.74 -5.07
CA ILE A 74 -1.65 5.92 -3.90
C ILE A 74 -0.23 5.92 -4.41
N ARG A 75 0.54 7.00 -4.18
CA ARG A 75 1.89 7.07 -4.74
C ARG A 75 2.95 7.67 -3.81
N ALA A 76 4.16 7.14 -3.92
CA ALA A 76 5.36 7.71 -3.33
C ALA A 76 6.22 8.34 -4.41
N LEU A 77 6.46 9.66 -4.34
CA LEU A 77 7.39 10.35 -5.22
C LEU A 77 8.82 10.24 -4.69
N THR A 78 9.77 10.61 -5.52
CA THR A 78 11.20 10.59 -5.20
C THR A 78 11.50 11.16 -3.81
N GLY A 79 12.25 10.40 -3.02
CA GLY A 79 12.65 10.78 -1.66
C GLY A 79 11.56 10.66 -0.60
N SER A 80 10.35 10.24 -0.96
CA SER A 80 9.19 10.18 -0.08
C SER A 80 8.74 8.74 0.18
N THR A 81 7.92 8.53 1.19
CA THR A 81 7.51 7.18 1.61
C THR A 81 6.00 7.06 1.73
N VAL A 82 5.44 6.01 1.14
CA VAL A 82 4.10 5.50 1.47
C VAL A 82 4.28 4.26 2.34
N SER A 83 3.76 4.31 3.56
CA SER A 83 3.78 3.20 4.52
C SER A 83 2.37 2.63 4.69
N ILE A 84 2.17 1.37 4.36
CA ILE A 84 0.89 0.67 4.47
C ILE A 84 0.98 -0.35 5.58
N VAL A 85 0.24 -0.11 6.66
CA VAL A 85 0.32 -0.87 7.91
C VAL A 85 -1.04 -1.49 8.22
N ASN A 86 -1.13 -2.81 8.26
CA ASN A 86 -2.34 -3.55 8.63
C ASN A 86 -3.62 -3.04 7.93
N SER A 87 -3.53 -2.75 6.64
CA SER A 87 -4.60 -2.08 5.89
C SER A 87 -5.10 -2.90 4.71
N ALA A 88 -6.35 -2.69 4.33
CA ALA A 88 -6.95 -3.30 3.15
C ALA A 88 -7.13 -2.25 2.05
N ILE A 89 -6.62 -2.52 0.84
CA ILE A 89 -6.72 -1.62 -0.31
C ILE A 89 -7.38 -2.34 -1.45
N SER A 90 -8.41 -1.73 -2.03
CA SER A 90 -9.13 -2.28 -3.17
C SER A 90 -9.22 -1.29 -4.31
N GLY A 91 -9.04 -1.78 -5.53
CA GLY A 91 -9.13 -0.99 -6.77
C GLY A 91 -7.99 0.01 -6.96
N GLY A 92 -8.05 0.73 -8.07
CA GLY A 92 -7.10 1.80 -8.42
C GLY A 92 -5.66 1.32 -8.62
N ARG A 93 -4.72 2.18 -8.26
CA ARG A 93 -3.28 1.92 -8.46
C ARG A 93 -2.45 2.29 -7.23
N ILE A 94 -1.41 1.50 -6.99
CA ILE A 94 -0.31 1.87 -6.08
C ILE A 94 0.94 2.05 -6.94
N SER A 95 1.64 3.18 -6.83
CA SER A 95 2.85 3.42 -7.61
C SER A 95 3.98 4.02 -6.78
N THR A 96 5.19 3.72 -7.21
CA THR A 96 6.42 4.26 -6.60
C THR A 96 7.30 4.81 -7.70
N ASP A 97 7.59 6.09 -7.64
CA ASP A 97 8.54 6.73 -8.55
C ASP A 97 9.97 6.31 -8.20
N ALA A 98 10.89 6.47 -9.15
CA ALA A 98 12.30 6.19 -8.90
C ALA A 98 12.83 7.01 -7.71
N GLY A 99 13.38 6.32 -6.72
CA GLY A 99 13.85 6.95 -5.47
C GLY A 99 12.76 7.24 -4.43
N GLY A 100 11.51 6.88 -4.69
CA GLY A 100 10.46 6.80 -3.70
C GLY A 100 10.44 5.43 -3.00
N PHE A 101 9.63 5.30 -1.96
CA PHE A 101 9.48 4.05 -1.19
C PHE A 101 8.01 3.77 -0.91
N THR A 102 7.53 2.60 -1.34
CA THR A 102 6.24 2.06 -0.88
C THR A 102 6.49 0.79 -0.11
N GLN A 103 6.03 0.74 1.13
CA GLN A 103 6.36 -0.33 2.08
C GLN A 103 5.10 -0.89 2.73
N PHE A 104 5.03 -2.21 2.83
CA PHE A 104 4.01 -2.93 3.59
C PHE A 104 4.61 -3.48 4.87
N THR A 105 3.93 -3.25 6.00
CA THR A 105 4.25 -3.83 7.30
C THR A 105 3.02 -4.44 7.96
N GLY A 106 3.23 -5.54 8.70
CA GLY A 106 2.15 -6.28 9.33
C GLY A 106 1.27 -7.03 8.33
N SER A 107 -0.04 -7.08 8.54
CA SER A 107 -0.97 -7.84 7.70
C SER A 107 -1.83 -6.92 6.85
N SER A 108 -1.64 -6.94 5.54
CA SER A 108 -2.40 -6.11 4.60
C SER A 108 -3.06 -6.96 3.50
N THR A 109 -4.13 -6.43 2.90
CA THR A 109 -4.84 -7.08 1.79
C THR A 109 -4.92 -6.16 0.59
N LEU A 110 -4.58 -6.67 -0.58
CA LEU A 110 -4.69 -5.99 -1.87
C LEU A 110 -5.73 -6.72 -2.73
N THR A 111 -6.74 -6.01 -3.22
CA THR A 111 -7.84 -6.60 -3.98
C THR A 111 -8.08 -5.86 -5.27
N GLY A 112 -7.87 -6.53 -6.41
CA GLY A 112 -8.29 -6.02 -7.71
C GLY A 112 -7.69 -4.66 -8.07
N LEU A 113 -6.37 -4.52 -8.02
CA LEU A 113 -5.67 -3.26 -8.27
C LEU A 113 -4.45 -3.45 -9.18
N SER A 114 -3.83 -2.35 -9.57
CA SER A 114 -2.54 -2.35 -10.27
C SER A 114 -1.42 -1.77 -9.42
N THR A 115 -0.18 -2.21 -9.71
CA THR A 115 1.03 -1.71 -9.05
C THR A 115 2.07 -1.30 -10.08
N ALA A 116 2.91 -0.31 -9.74
CA ALA A 116 4.06 0.07 -10.55
C ALA A 116 5.22 0.60 -9.69
N GLY A 117 6.42 0.51 -10.23
CA GLY A 117 7.64 0.85 -9.50
C GLY A 117 8.00 -0.21 -8.47
N VAL A 118 8.80 0.15 -7.50
CA VAL A 118 9.27 -0.79 -6.48
C VAL A 118 8.39 -0.74 -5.24
N ILE A 119 7.92 -1.90 -4.83
CA ILE A 119 7.10 -2.07 -3.61
C ILE A 119 7.78 -3.09 -2.71
N ASP A 120 8.05 -2.70 -1.48
CA ASP A 120 8.69 -3.54 -0.47
C ASP A 120 7.67 -4.14 0.50
N VAL A 121 7.61 -5.45 0.58
CA VAL A 121 6.97 -6.16 1.69
C VAL A 121 8.07 -6.45 2.70
N LEU A 122 8.04 -5.70 3.81
CA LEU A 122 9.11 -5.73 4.80
C LEU A 122 9.08 -7.03 5.61
N ASN A 123 10.20 -7.33 6.26
CA ASN A 123 10.32 -8.51 7.13
C ASN A 123 9.16 -8.62 8.14
N ASN A 124 8.73 -9.83 8.44
CA ASN A 124 7.62 -10.13 9.34
C ASN A 124 6.25 -9.57 8.87
N SER A 125 6.05 -9.49 7.56
CA SER A 125 4.80 -8.98 7.00
C SER A 125 4.06 -10.04 6.20
N ASN A 126 2.75 -9.86 6.10
CA ASN A 126 1.85 -10.76 5.39
C ASN A 126 0.95 -9.94 4.45
N VAL A 127 1.13 -10.08 3.15
CA VAL A 127 0.30 -9.41 2.15
C VAL A 127 -0.58 -10.43 1.44
N ARG A 128 -1.89 -10.26 1.54
CA ARG A 128 -2.88 -11.08 0.82
C ARG A 128 -3.24 -10.41 -0.49
N LEU A 129 -3.22 -11.18 -1.56
CA LEU A 129 -3.61 -10.76 -2.90
C LEU A 129 -4.91 -11.46 -3.28
N ALA A 130 -5.93 -10.72 -3.73
CA ALA A 130 -7.22 -11.27 -4.09
C ALA A 130 -7.73 -10.70 -5.42
N ASN A 131 -8.52 -11.49 -6.14
CA ASN A 131 -9.12 -11.22 -7.45
C ASN A 131 -8.06 -11.14 -8.56
N PHE A 132 -7.50 -9.98 -8.79
CA PHE A 132 -6.42 -9.77 -9.75
C PHE A 132 -5.39 -8.78 -9.22
N LEU A 133 -4.17 -8.90 -9.72
CA LEU A 133 -3.10 -7.92 -9.57
C LEU A 133 -2.45 -7.72 -10.93
N ILE A 134 -2.47 -6.49 -11.45
CA ILE A 134 -1.68 -6.09 -12.61
C ILE A 134 -0.39 -5.46 -12.08
N ASN A 135 0.72 -6.19 -12.17
CA ASN A 135 2.00 -5.72 -11.64
C ASN A 135 2.92 -5.27 -12.77
N ASP A 136 3.14 -3.96 -12.88
CA ASP A 136 4.09 -3.35 -13.82
C ASP A 136 5.39 -2.90 -13.14
N GLY A 137 5.66 -3.38 -11.92
CA GLY A 137 6.82 -3.04 -11.13
C GLY A 137 7.55 -4.25 -10.55
N ASP A 138 8.31 -4.03 -9.49
CA ASP A 138 8.98 -5.10 -8.73
C ASP A 138 8.45 -5.13 -7.30
N ILE A 139 7.71 -6.17 -6.95
CA ILE A 139 7.28 -6.43 -5.57
C ILE A 139 8.34 -7.30 -4.90
N ARG A 140 9.05 -6.72 -3.95
CA ARG A 140 10.13 -7.38 -3.22
C ARG A 140 9.62 -7.89 -1.88
N VAL A 141 9.60 -9.20 -1.70
CA VAL A 141 9.13 -9.87 -0.50
C VAL A 141 10.30 -10.15 0.42
N ASN A 142 10.13 -9.84 1.69
CA ASN A 142 11.18 -9.90 2.72
C ASN A 142 12.29 -8.87 2.44
N SER A 143 11.88 -7.67 2.09
CA SER A 143 12.78 -6.53 1.94
C SER A 143 13.11 -5.94 3.31
N GLY A 144 14.39 -5.75 3.58
CA GLY A 144 14.86 -5.21 4.85
C GLY A 144 15.58 -6.23 5.73
N ALA A 145 16.04 -5.79 6.90
CA ALA A 145 16.70 -6.62 7.88
C ALA A 145 15.69 -7.21 8.88
N GLY A 146 15.86 -8.47 9.21
CA GLY A 146 15.04 -9.15 10.21
C GLY A 146 15.26 -10.66 10.16
N GLY A 147 14.67 -11.39 11.10
CA GLY A 147 14.78 -12.84 11.23
C GLY A 147 13.44 -13.57 11.26
N ASN A 148 12.41 -13.02 10.61
CA ASN A 148 11.08 -13.60 10.59
C ASN A 148 10.58 -13.80 9.17
N ASP A 149 9.71 -14.78 8.99
CA ASP A 149 9.09 -15.09 7.73
C ASP A 149 8.22 -13.96 7.20
N THR A 150 8.26 -13.77 5.89
CA THR A 150 7.46 -12.78 5.18
C THR A 150 6.67 -13.46 4.08
N ASN A 151 5.37 -13.18 4.01
CA ASN A 151 4.49 -13.91 3.13
C ASN A 151 3.75 -13.02 2.14
N ILE A 152 3.67 -13.48 0.88
CA ILE A 152 2.60 -13.11 -0.03
C ILE A 152 1.64 -14.30 -0.13
N ARG A 153 0.34 -14.05 0.06
CA ARG A 153 -0.70 -15.08 0.02
C ARG A 153 -1.70 -14.80 -1.08
N ALA A 154 -1.78 -15.70 -2.04
CA ALA A 154 -2.87 -15.70 -3.00
C ALA A 154 -4.15 -16.18 -2.32
N GLN A 155 -5.24 -15.42 -2.43
CA GLN A 155 -6.56 -15.79 -1.93
C GLN A 155 -7.49 -16.09 -3.09
N ASN A 156 -8.25 -17.17 -2.97
CA ASN A 156 -9.21 -17.62 -4.01
C ASN A 156 -8.52 -17.78 -5.38
N SER A 157 -9.21 -17.44 -6.45
CA SER A 157 -8.62 -17.42 -7.79
C SER A 157 -7.93 -16.06 -8.00
N LEU A 158 -6.62 -16.00 -7.81
CA LEU A 158 -5.82 -14.82 -8.09
C LEU A 158 -5.34 -14.86 -9.54
N SER A 159 -5.62 -13.81 -10.31
CA SER A 159 -4.97 -13.56 -11.61
C SER A 159 -3.80 -12.59 -11.41
N LEU A 160 -2.62 -12.98 -11.85
CA LEU A 160 -1.43 -12.11 -11.93
C LEU A 160 -1.19 -11.76 -13.38
N ASP A 161 -1.09 -10.48 -13.69
CA ASP A 161 -0.84 -9.93 -15.02
C ASP A 161 0.16 -8.77 -14.93
N GLY A 162 0.54 -8.19 -16.08
CA GLY A 162 1.52 -7.11 -16.16
C GLY A 162 2.91 -7.60 -16.55
N ILE A 163 3.86 -6.65 -16.64
CA ILE A 163 5.24 -6.91 -17.09
C ILE A 163 6.25 -6.96 -15.95
N GLY A 164 5.78 -6.78 -14.72
CA GLY A 164 6.62 -6.70 -13.53
C GLY A 164 7.00 -8.06 -12.95
N SER A 165 7.66 -8.03 -11.81
CA SER A 165 8.15 -9.20 -11.09
C SER A 165 7.69 -9.23 -9.64
N ILE A 166 7.68 -10.44 -9.06
CA ILE A 166 7.60 -10.64 -7.61
C ILE A 166 8.89 -11.34 -7.20
N THR A 167 9.73 -10.65 -6.46
CA THR A 167 11.04 -11.12 -6.05
C THR A 167 10.99 -11.61 -4.60
N LEU A 168 11.17 -12.90 -4.39
CA LEU A 168 11.27 -13.49 -3.05
C LEU A 168 12.72 -13.43 -2.58
N ARG A 169 12.96 -12.91 -1.39
CA ARG A 169 14.29 -12.77 -0.81
C ARG A 169 14.42 -13.56 0.47
N SER A 170 15.60 -14.17 0.65
CA SER A 170 16.04 -14.75 1.92
C SER A 170 17.31 -14.03 2.34
N THR A 171 17.40 -13.57 3.57
CA THR A 171 18.58 -12.85 4.06
C THR A 171 19.67 -13.78 4.61
N GLY A 172 19.46 -15.10 4.54
CA GLY A 172 20.53 -16.09 4.64
C GLY A 172 20.97 -16.51 6.05
N ALA A 173 20.41 -15.98 7.11
CA ALA A 173 20.69 -16.43 8.47
C ALA A 173 19.39 -16.88 9.16
N ASN A 174 19.23 -18.18 9.30
CA ASN A 174 18.20 -18.81 10.14
C ASN A 174 16.75 -18.38 9.94
N LEU A 175 15.97 -19.12 9.18
CA LEU A 175 14.49 -19.08 9.12
C LEU A 175 13.87 -17.80 8.58
N ASP A 176 14.64 -16.88 8.04
CA ASP A 176 14.17 -15.64 7.43
C ASP A 176 13.84 -15.93 5.96
N THR A 177 12.65 -16.42 5.69
CA THR A 177 12.24 -16.89 4.37
C THR A 177 11.07 -16.09 3.83
N ALA A 178 11.17 -15.73 2.54
CA ALA A 178 10.05 -15.18 1.80
C ALA A 178 9.24 -16.32 1.19
N TYR A 179 7.93 -16.28 1.40
CA TYR A 179 7.02 -17.27 0.86
C TYR A 179 5.98 -16.65 -0.07
N MET A 180 5.66 -17.37 -1.14
CA MET A 180 4.42 -17.18 -1.87
C MET A 180 3.54 -18.39 -1.60
N ILE A 181 2.38 -18.18 -0.95
CA ILE A 181 1.51 -19.24 -0.46
C ILE A 181 0.12 -19.08 -1.07
N TYR A 182 -0.47 -20.19 -1.48
CA TYR A 182 -1.90 -20.23 -1.82
C TYR A 182 -2.72 -20.50 -0.55
N ASN A 183 -3.67 -19.63 -0.28
CA ASN A 183 -4.63 -19.79 0.80
C ASN A 183 -5.94 -20.33 0.19
N GLY A 184 -5.88 -21.53 -0.37
CA GLY A 184 -7.07 -22.27 -0.79
C GLY A 184 -7.93 -22.55 0.41
N GLY A 185 -9.18 -22.20 0.34
CA GLY A 185 -10.14 -22.48 1.39
C GLY A 185 -10.12 -23.97 1.76
N GLY A 186 -10.11 -24.21 3.03
CA GLY A 186 -10.05 -25.41 3.82
C GLY A 186 -10.22 -26.77 3.15
N GLU A 187 -9.39 -27.66 3.60
CA GLU A 187 -9.84 -29.01 3.81
C GLU A 187 -10.75 -29.08 5.04
#